data_e6dabee70350cd19d9978b2b22755d60
#
_entry.id   e6dabee70350cd19d9978b2b22755d60
#
_cell.length_a   1.000
_cell.length_b   1.000
_cell.length_c   1.000
_cell.angle_alpha   90.00
_cell.angle_beta   90.00
_cell.angle_gamma   90.00
#
_symmetry.space_group_name_H-M   'P 1'
#
loop_
_entity.id
_entity.type
_entity.pdbx_description
1 polymer ?
#
loop_
_entity_poly.entity_id
_entity_poly.type
_entity_poly.pdbx_seq_one_letter_code
_entity_poly.pdbx_strand_id
1 'polypeptide(L)'
;MDAAAEGWREILQPQALDLVLLVAFLALALISFFRKSVPLKYVTFVAAVGYLGFTKSSLVSVSDVFRLTDLSVPEFKFSLAWYAFMLFVVGSTVLWGRVYCGRVCAFGALTQLMDPILPRKMRVEIPVRIEKHANLIKYGVLAGVLVYYLVTKDVAGPIRYAEPFWMFSLFGTTAMWIGLAVLLVATVFVRNLYCRFLCPVGAALGIISNLTVFRIKRWSECKTCKICERTCEWGAIRGPKIVASECVRCDDCERLYMDQQKCPHWLILYKRKGNTAVPASTLN
;
A
#
# COMPACT_ATOMS: atom_id res chain seq x y z
N MET A 1 -21.02 13.54 -36.81
CA MET A 1 -20.21 13.73 -35.58
C MET A 1 -21.06 13.73 -34.34
N ASP A 2 -22.36 13.95 -34.42
CA ASP A 2 -23.26 14.12 -33.26
C ASP A 2 -23.65 12.80 -32.56
N ALA A 3 -23.86 11.71 -33.30
CA ALA A 3 -24.22 10.41 -32.71
C ALA A 3 -23.16 9.80 -31.80
N ALA A 4 -21.88 10.01 -32.12
CA ALA A 4 -20.79 9.56 -31.24
C ALA A 4 -20.71 10.39 -29.95
N ALA A 5 -20.96 11.70 -30.05
CA ALA A 5 -20.99 12.61 -28.92
C ALA A 5 -22.17 12.35 -27.97
N GLU A 6 -23.33 12.00 -28.52
CA GLU A 6 -24.50 11.58 -27.73
C GLU A 6 -24.25 10.25 -27.01
N GLY A 7 -23.66 9.26 -27.68
CA GLY A 7 -23.30 8.00 -27.04
C GLY A 7 -22.33 8.17 -25.87
N TRP A 8 -21.33 9.04 -26.00
CA TRP A 8 -20.42 9.36 -24.88
C TRP A 8 -21.10 10.12 -23.74
N ARG A 9 -22.06 11.01 -24.02
CA ARG A 9 -22.83 11.70 -22.99
C ARG A 9 -23.68 10.74 -22.16
N GLU A 10 -24.36 9.79 -22.79
CA GLU A 10 -25.13 8.75 -22.08
C GLU A 10 -24.27 7.88 -21.16
N ILE A 11 -23.00 7.61 -21.53
CA ILE A 11 -22.08 6.84 -20.72
C ILE A 11 -21.53 7.68 -19.56
N LEU A 12 -21.16 8.92 -19.83
CA LEU A 12 -20.43 9.77 -18.87
C LEU A 12 -21.34 10.44 -17.84
N GLN A 13 -22.57 10.84 -18.22
CA GLN A 13 -23.44 11.59 -17.31
C GLN A 13 -23.74 10.87 -15.98
N PRO A 14 -24.16 9.60 -15.93
CA PRO A 14 -24.46 8.93 -14.66
C PRO A 14 -23.20 8.62 -13.83
N GLN A 15 -22.03 8.56 -14.46
CA GLN A 15 -20.77 8.22 -13.81
C GLN A 15 -19.84 9.42 -13.62
N ALA A 16 -20.20 10.59 -14.14
CA ALA A 16 -19.31 11.76 -14.17
C ALA A 16 -18.89 12.20 -12.77
N LEU A 17 -19.81 12.30 -11.83
CA LEU A 17 -19.52 12.69 -10.46
C LEU A 17 -18.57 11.70 -9.79
N ASP A 18 -18.82 10.42 -9.99
CA ASP A 18 -18.05 9.34 -9.45
C ASP A 18 -16.60 9.33 -9.98
N LEU A 19 -16.49 9.47 -11.30
CA LEU A 19 -15.19 9.55 -11.96
C LEU A 19 -14.41 10.79 -11.51
N VAL A 20 -15.06 11.96 -11.41
CA VAL A 20 -14.44 13.20 -10.95
C VAL A 20 -13.92 13.06 -9.52
N LEU A 21 -14.73 12.52 -8.61
CA LEU A 21 -14.33 12.30 -7.22
C LEU A 21 -13.16 11.31 -7.13
N LEU A 22 -13.21 10.23 -7.89
CA LEU A 22 -12.12 9.25 -7.96
C LEU A 22 -10.83 9.89 -8.48
N VAL A 23 -10.89 10.62 -9.59
CA VAL A 23 -9.73 11.30 -10.18
C VAL A 23 -9.16 12.35 -9.22
N ALA A 24 -10.01 13.13 -8.57
CA ALA A 24 -9.58 14.10 -7.55
C ALA A 24 -8.87 13.43 -6.38
N PHE A 25 -9.40 12.31 -5.88
CA PHE A 25 -8.77 11.53 -4.83
C PHE A 25 -7.41 10.92 -5.26
N LEU A 26 -7.34 10.34 -6.46
CA LEU A 26 -6.10 9.78 -7.00
C LEU A 26 -5.05 10.87 -7.26
N ALA A 27 -5.48 12.05 -7.72
CA ALA A 27 -4.61 13.21 -7.85
C ALA A 27 -4.07 13.66 -6.48
N LEU A 28 -4.91 13.73 -5.44
CA LEU A 28 -4.48 14.01 -4.08
C LEU A 28 -3.43 12.99 -3.60
N ALA A 29 -3.66 11.69 -3.85
CA ALA A 29 -2.73 10.63 -3.48
C ALA A 29 -1.38 10.78 -4.21
N LEU A 30 -1.37 11.10 -5.50
CA LEU A 30 -0.15 11.37 -6.27
C LEU A 30 0.57 12.63 -5.79
N ILE A 31 -0.15 13.74 -5.55
CA ILE A 31 0.43 14.97 -5.02
C ILE A 31 1.08 14.69 -3.65
N SER A 32 0.38 13.95 -2.78
CA SER A 32 0.92 13.51 -1.50
C SER A 32 2.19 12.66 -1.66
N PHE A 33 2.22 11.79 -2.65
CA PHE A 33 3.36 10.92 -2.95
C PHE A 33 4.58 11.74 -3.42
N PHE A 34 4.40 12.68 -4.36
CA PHE A 34 5.52 13.46 -4.90
C PHE A 34 6.00 14.54 -3.93
N ARG A 35 5.10 15.18 -3.19
CA ARG A 35 5.48 16.23 -2.21
C ARG A 35 6.12 15.67 -0.93
N LYS A 36 5.95 14.38 -0.63
CA LYS A 36 6.50 13.69 0.56
C LYS A 36 6.17 14.40 1.90
N SER A 37 5.10 15.19 1.92
CA SER A 37 4.67 15.96 3.09
C SER A 37 3.92 15.05 4.07
N VAL A 38 4.29 15.12 5.36
CA VAL A 38 3.66 14.32 6.41
C VAL A 38 2.18 14.66 6.59
N PRO A 39 1.78 15.94 6.74
CA PRO A 39 0.37 16.26 6.92
C PRO A 39 -0.47 15.84 5.72
N LEU A 40 0.03 16.04 4.49
CA LEU A 40 -0.68 15.64 3.30
C LEU A 40 -0.85 14.11 3.20
N LYS A 41 0.13 13.34 3.69
CA LYS A 41 0.03 11.88 3.82
C LYS A 41 -1.15 11.47 4.71
N TYR A 42 -1.30 12.11 5.88
CA TYR A 42 -2.42 11.81 6.80
C TYR A 42 -3.78 12.27 6.25
N VAL A 43 -3.83 13.42 5.59
CA VAL A 43 -5.06 13.87 4.88
C VAL A 43 -5.47 12.83 3.82
N THR A 44 -4.51 12.33 3.05
CA THR A 44 -4.77 11.28 2.05
C THR A 44 -5.28 9.99 2.71
N PHE A 45 -4.77 9.61 3.88
CA PHE A 45 -5.23 8.42 4.60
C PHE A 45 -6.67 8.58 5.09
N VAL A 46 -7.02 9.72 5.67
CA VAL A 46 -8.40 10.01 6.09
C VAL A 46 -9.34 9.99 4.88
N ALA A 47 -8.93 10.61 3.78
CA ALA A 47 -9.69 10.58 2.54
C ALA A 47 -9.83 9.16 1.96
N ALA A 48 -8.78 8.33 2.01
CA ALA A 48 -8.83 6.93 1.57
C ALA A 48 -9.84 6.11 2.39
N VAL A 49 -9.79 6.23 3.73
CA VAL A 49 -10.72 5.52 4.62
C VAL A 49 -12.16 6.00 4.40
N GLY A 50 -12.38 7.31 4.34
CA GLY A 50 -13.73 7.87 4.18
C GLY A 50 -14.32 7.59 2.79
N TYR A 51 -13.57 7.90 1.72
CA TYR A 51 -14.08 7.80 0.36
C TYR A 51 -14.04 6.35 -0.16
N LEU A 52 -12.84 5.74 -0.27
CA LEU A 52 -12.74 4.37 -0.82
C LEU A 52 -13.23 3.31 0.15
N GLY A 53 -13.04 3.50 1.45
CA GLY A 53 -13.53 2.59 2.47
C GLY A 53 -15.04 2.68 2.61
N PHE A 54 -15.54 3.68 3.33
CA PHE A 54 -16.95 3.72 3.71
C PHE A 54 -17.90 4.17 2.60
N THR A 55 -17.52 5.14 1.75
CA THR A 55 -18.46 5.66 0.75
C THR A 55 -18.57 4.73 -0.47
N LYS A 56 -17.45 4.24 -0.98
CA LYS A 56 -17.41 3.40 -2.17
C LYS A 56 -17.37 1.91 -1.86
N SER A 57 -16.83 1.52 -0.71
CA SER A 57 -16.49 0.13 -0.39
C SER A 57 -15.74 -0.58 -1.53
N SER A 58 -15.01 0.20 -2.35
CA SER A 58 -14.36 -0.23 -3.58
C SER A 58 -12.85 -0.31 -3.37
N LEU A 59 -12.42 -1.43 -2.84
CA LEU A 59 -11.01 -1.76 -2.68
C LEU A 59 -10.62 -2.81 -3.72
N VAL A 60 -9.36 -2.76 -4.15
CA VAL A 60 -8.81 -3.83 -5.00
C VAL A 60 -8.82 -5.12 -4.20
N SER A 61 -9.49 -6.12 -4.74
CA SER A 61 -9.66 -7.45 -4.16
C SER A 61 -9.05 -8.50 -5.09
N VAL A 62 -8.78 -9.69 -4.56
CA VAL A 62 -8.42 -10.84 -5.39
C VAL A 62 -9.55 -11.23 -6.34
N SER A 63 -10.81 -10.87 -6.04
CA SER A 63 -11.92 -11.03 -6.99
C SER A 63 -11.68 -10.34 -8.33
N ASP A 64 -10.96 -9.21 -8.34
CA ASP A 64 -10.62 -8.52 -9.57
C ASP A 64 -9.63 -9.33 -10.42
N VAL A 65 -8.73 -10.07 -9.78
CA VAL A 65 -7.81 -11.00 -10.46
C VAL A 65 -8.61 -12.15 -11.08
N PHE A 66 -9.62 -12.68 -10.37
CA PHE A 66 -10.46 -13.75 -10.90
C PHE A 66 -11.29 -13.30 -12.10
N ARG A 67 -11.87 -12.10 -12.06
CA ARG A 67 -12.58 -11.51 -13.20
C ARG A 67 -11.68 -11.38 -14.43
N LEU A 68 -10.39 -11.05 -14.22
CA LEU A 68 -9.42 -11.01 -15.32
C LEU A 68 -9.10 -12.40 -15.88
N THR A 69 -9.03 -13.45 -15.04
CA THR A 69 -8.75 -14.82 -15.51
C THR A 69 -9.91 -15.42 -16.28
N ASP A 70 -11.16 -15.15 -15.90
CA ASP A 70 -12.35 -15.64 -16.58
C ASP A 70 -12.84 -14.71 -17.71
N LEU A 71 -12.11 -13.61 -17.99
CA LEU A 71 -12.52 -12.56 -18.92
C LEU A 71 -13.91 -11.98 -18.63
N SER A 72 -14.40 -12.15 -17.39
CA SER A 72 -15.68 -11.63 -16.90
C SER A 72 -15.54 -10.21 -16.36
N VAL A 73 -14.85 -9.35 -17.14
CA VAL A 73 -14.68 -7.94 -16.77
C VAL A 73 -16.01 -7.18 -16.89
N PRO A 74 -16.28 -6.20 -16.01
CA PRO A 74 -17.47 -5.37 -16.11
C PRO A 74 -17.53 -4.68 -17.48
N GLU A 75 -18.72 -4.51 -18.02
CA GLU A 75 -18.87 -3.77 -19.27
C GLU A 75 -18.31 -2.34 -19.12
N PHE A 76 -17.48 -1.94 -20.08
CA PHE A 76 -16.80 -0.63 -20.07
C PHE A 76 -17.82 0.53 -19.94
N LYS A 77 -18.98 0.38 -20.56
CA LYS A 77 -20.04 1.37 -20.54
C LYS A 77 -20.54 1.72 -19.12
N PHE A 78 -20.52 0.75 -18.19
CA PHE A 78 -21.07 0.92 -16.84
C PHE A 78 -20.02 1.02 -15.73
N SER A 79 -18.76 0.86 -16.04
CA SER A 79 -17.69 0.74 -15.04
C SER A 79 -16.41 1.50 -15.37
N LEU A 80 -16.53 2.67 -16.00
CA LEU A 80 -15.38 3.49 -16.39
C LEU A 80 -14.47 3.84 -15.20
N ALA A 81 -15.07 4.14 -14.05
CA ALA A 81 -14.33 4.43 -12.81
C ALA A 81 -13.51 3.22 -12.34
N TRP A 82 -14.04 2.00 -12.48
CA TRP A 82 -13.31 0.77 -12.15
C TRP A 82 -12.07 0.59 -13.03
N TYR A 83 -12.22 0.78 -14.34
CA TYR A 83 -11.08 0.68 -15.28
C TYR A 83 -10.00 1.73 -15.00
N ALA A 84 -10.41 2.98 -14.74
CA ALA A 84 -9.50 4.05 -14.38
C ALA A 84 -8.74 3.73 -13.08
N PHE A 85 -9.44 3.18 -12.09
CA PHE A 85 -8.85 2.77 -10.83
C PHE A 85 -7.87 1.59 -10.99
N MET A 86 -8.23 0.55 -11.72
CA MET A 86 -7.35 -0.59 -11.99
C MET A 86 -6.11 -0.18 -12.79
N LEU A 87 -6.29 0.67 -13.82
CA LEU A 87 -5.17 1.22 -14.59
C LEU A 87 -4.22 2.02 -13.69
N PHE A 88 -4.77 2.83 -12.78
CA PHE A 88 -3.96 3.56 -11.80
C PHE A 88 -3.20 2.60 -10.89
N VAL A 89 -3.84 1.58 -10.33
CA VAL A 89 -3.20 0.64 -9.40
C VAL A 89 -2.08 -0.14 -10.06
N VAL A 90 -2.33 -0.71 -11.23
CA VAL A 90 -1.32 -1.48 -11.97
C VAL A 90 -0.23 -0.55 -12.49
N GLY A 91 -0.60 0.57 -13.12
CA GLY A 91 0.34 1.54 -13.67
C GLY A 91 1.25 2.15 -12.61
N SER A 92 0.69 2.60 -11.48
CA SER A 92 1.49 3.14 -10.36
C SER A 92 2.41 2.08 -9.76
N THR A 93 1.98 0.80 -9.72
CA THR A 93 2.80 -0.30 -9.21
C THR A 93 3.99 -0.60 -10.13
N VAL A 94 3.79 -0.57 -11.43
CA VAL A 94 4.86 -0.75 -12.43
C VAL A 94 5.81 0.45 -12.43
N LEU A 95 5.30 1.66 -12.33
CA LEU A 95 6.14 2.86 -12.37
C LEU A 95 6.92 3.06 -11.06
N TRP A 96 6.24 3.10 -9.94
CA TRP A 96 6.85 3.49 -8.65
C TRP A 96 6.83 2.40 -7.59
N GLY A 97 6.20 1.26 -7.82
CA GLY A 97 5.99 0.20 -6.83
C GLY A 97 4.64 0.31 -6.14
N ARG A 98 4.47 -0.39 -5.04
CA ARG A 98 3.20 -0.58 -4.33
C ARG A 98 2.63 0.70 -3.67
N VAL A 99 2.57 1.81 -4.43
CA VAL A 99 2.04 3.10 -3.96
C VAL A 99 0.57 2.96 -3.52
N TYR A 100 -0.21 2.14 -4.21
CA TYR A 100 -1.59 1.82 -3.82
C TYR A 100 -1.68 1.38 -2.36
N CYS A 101 -0.87 0.41 -1.94
CA CYS A 101 -0.87 -0.09 -0.56
C CYS A 101 -0.43 0.96 0.47
N GLY A 102 0.46 1.87 0.07
CA GLY A 102 1.02 2.89 0.96
C GLY A 102 0.23 4.17 1.08
N ARG A 103 -0.73 4.43 0.16
CA ARG A 103 -1.43 5.73 0.09
C ARG A 103 -2.92 5.65 -0.19
N VAL A 104 -3.36 4.64 -0.95
CA VAL A 104 -4.72 4.59 -1.52
C VAL A 104 -5.58 3.54 -0.84
N CYS A 105 -5.00 2.38 -0.48
CA CYS A 105 -5.75 1.31 0.18
C CYS A 105 -6.30 1.76 1.53
N ALA A 106 -7.64 1.74 1.70
CA ALA A 106 -8.29 2.20 2.92
C ALA A 106 -7.88 1.38 4.16
N PHE A 107 -7.71 0.05 4.02
CA PHE A 107 -7.25 -0.79 5.13
C PHE A 107 -5.80 -0.49 5.51
N GLY A 108 -4.91 -0.31 4.53
CA GLY A 108 -3.52 0.11 4.76
C GLY A 108 -3.42 1.52 5.37
N ALA A 109 -4.31 2.43 4.97
CA ALA A 109 -4.41 3.77 5.54
C ALA A 109 -4.88 3.71 7.01
N LEU A 110 -5.90 2.89 7.31
CA LEU A 110 -6.43 2.70 8.66
C LEU A 110 -5.34 2.22 9.62
N THR A 111 -4.60 1.18 9.24
CA THR A 111 -3.51 0.63 10.09
C THR A 111 -2.38 1.63 10.29
N GLN A 112 -2.05 2.45 9.28
CA GLN A 112 -1.06 3.52 9.40
C GLN A 112 -1.56 4.72 10.21
N LEU A 113 -2.87 5.01 10.23
CA LEU A 113 -3.47 6.02 11.11
C LEU A 113 -3.44 5.59 12.58
N MET A 114 -3.56 4.30 12.85
CA MET A 114 -3.46 3.76 14.22
C MET A 114 -2.02 3.81 14.76
N ASP A 115 -1.01 3.76 13.89
CA ASP A 115 0.40 3.64 14.29
C ASP A 115 0.90 4.74 15.24
N PRO A 116 0.64 6.05 15.04
CA PRO A 116 1.08 7.10 15.95
C PRO A 116 0.37 7.10 17.31
N ILE A 117 -0.83 6.49 17.39
CA ILE A 117 -1.64 6.43 18.62
C ILE A 117 -1.11 5.33 19.55
N LEU A 118 -0.50 4.28 18.98
CA LEU A 118 -0.08 3.10 19.70
C LEU A 118 1.29 3.26 20.37
N PRO A 119 1.45 2.86 21.64
CA PRO A 119 2.71 3.00 22.35
C PRO A 119 3.80 2.11 21.75
N ARG A 120 4.93 2.71 21.39
CA ARG A 120 6.07 2.01 20.77
C ARG A 120 6.64 0.88 21.64
N LYS A 121 6.46 0.95 22.96
CA LYS A 121 6.95 -0.05 23.91
C LYS A 121 6.29 -1.43 23.77
N MET A 122 5.06 -1.49 23.24
CA MET A 122 4.33 -2.76 23.06
C MET A 122 4.66 -3.48 21.76
N ARG A 123 5.49 -2.88 20.90
CA ARG A 123 5.80 -3.41 19.58
C ARG A 123 6.88 -4.46 19.62
N VAL A 124 6.61 -5.58 18.99
CA VAL A 124 7.54 -6.69 18.83
C VAL A 124 8.32 -6.48 17.53
N GLU A 125 9.64 -6.33 17.63
CA GLU A 125 10.50 -6.35 16.46
C GLU A 125 10.73 -7.79 16.02
N ILE A 126 10.23 -8.13 14.84
CA ILE A 126 10.40 -9.48 14.30
C ILE A 126 11.82 -9.64 13.76
N PRO A 127 12.59 -10.67 14.18
CA PRO A 127 13.90 -10.94 13.62
C PRO A 127 13.82 -11.15 12.10
N VAL A 128 14.77 -10.59 11.35
CA VAL A 128 14.82 -10.63 9.87
C VAL A 128 14.70 -12.06 9.30
N ARG A 129 15.23 -13.06 10.04
CA ARG A 129 15.14 -14.47 9.63
C ARG A 129 13.68 -14.97 9.62
N ILE A 130 12.93 -14.68 10.68
CA ILE A 130 11.51 -15.07 10.81
C ILE A 130 10.68 -14.27 9.78
N GLU A 131 10.95 -12.98 9.65
CA GLU A 131 10.26 -12.10 8.72
C GLU A 131 10.37 -12.58 7.27
N LYS A 132 11.53 -13.07 6.85
CA LYS A 132 11.72 -13.59 5.49
C LYS A 132 10.77 -14.76 5.19
N HIS A 133 10.57 -15.67 6.16
CA HIS A 133 9.67 -16.81 5.99
C HIS A 133 8.20 -16.40 6.16
N ALA A 134 7.91 -15.53 7.12
CA ALA A 134 6.56 -15.01 7.34
C ALA A 134 6.00 -14.26 6.11
N ASN A 135 6.85 -13.54 5.39
CA ASN A 135 6.45 -12.87 4.13
C ASN A 135 6.03 -13.85 3.03
N LEU A 136 6.40 -15.13 3.10
CA LEU A 136 5.94 -16.14 2.16
C LEU A 136 4.48 -16.56 2.40
N ILE A 137 3.97 -16.35 3.61
CA ILE A 137 2.59 -16.74 3.98
C ILE A 137 1.58 -16.07 3.07
N LYS A 138 1.73 -14.77 2.77
CA LYS A 138 0.82 -14.05 1.87
C LYS A 138 0.78 -14.63 0.45
N TYR A 139 1.91 -15.16 -0.04
CA TYR A 139 1.96 -15.84 -1.35
C TYR A 139 1.28 -17.20 -1.27
N GLY A 140 1.42 -17.89 -0.13
CA GLY A 140 0.67 -19.14 0.15
C GLY A 140 -0.84 -18.89 0.22
N VAL A 141 -1.27 -17.80 0.88
CA VAL A 141 -2.69 -17.38 0.91
C VAL A 141 -3.19 -17.07 -0.49
N LEU A 142 -2.43 -16.29 -1.28
CA LEU A 142 -2.78 -15.98 -2.66
C LEU A 142 -2.92 -17.26 -3.51
N ALA A 143 -1.94 -18.16 -3.43
CA ALA A 143 -1.98 -19.43 -4.15
C ALA A 143 -3.16 -20.29 -3.70
N GLY A 144 -3.42 -20.40 -2.39
CA GLY A 144 -4.56 -21.15 -1.85
C GLY A 144 -5.91 -20.62 -2.33
N VAL A 145 -6.09 -19.30 -2.33
CA VAL A 145 -7.32 -18.65 -2.82
C VAL A 145 -7.48 -18.86 -4.33
N LEU A 146 -6.39 -18.78 -5.12
CA LEU A 146 -6.42 -19.06 -6.56
C LEU A 146 -6.78 -20.51 -6.87
N VAL A 147 -6.16 -21.47 -6.18
CA VAL A 147 -6.43 -22.91 -6.36
C VAL A 147 -7.89 -23.21 -5.99
N TYR A 148 -8.37 -22.68 -4.85
CA TYR A 148 -9.76 -22.86 -4.45
C TYR A 148 -10.72 -22.34 -5.54
N TYR A 149 -10.47 -21.13 -6.06
CA TYR A 149 -11.27 -20.55 -7.13
C TYR A 149 -11.25 -21.41 -8.42
N LEU A 150 -10.09 -21.91 -8.83
CA LEU A 150 -9.99 -22.76 -10.03
C LEU A 150 -10.78 -24.05 -9.90
N VAL A 151 -10.87 -24.61 -8.68
CA VAL A 151 -11.58 -25.87 -8.41
C VAL A 151 -13.09 -25.64 -8.26
N THR A 152 -13.50 -24.65 -7.49
CA THR A 152 -14.92 -24.46 -7.12
C THR A 152 -15.64 -23.43 -7.98
N LYS A 153 -14.89 -22.56 -8.66
CA LYS A 153 -15.43 -21.38 -9.36
C LYS A 153 -16.25 -20.44 -8.46
N ASP A 154 -16.17 -20.63 -7.15
CA ASP A 154 -16.80 -19.77 -6.17
C ASP A 154 -15.86 -18.60 -5.82
N VAL A 155 -16.29 -17.39 -6.16
CA VAL A 155 -15.55 -16.15 -5.90
C VAL A 155 -15.74 -15.69 -4.45
N ALA A 156 -16.93 -15.90 -3.89
CA ALA A 156 -17.34 -15.26 -2.64
C ALA A 156 -16.78 -15.95 -1.39
N GLY A 157 -16.67 -17.28 -1.40
CA GLY A 157 -16.29 -18.07 -0.24
C GLY A 157 -14.93 -17.69 0.35
N PRO A 158 -13.84 -17.83 -0.40
CA PRO A 158 -12.50 -17.63 0.15
C PRO A 158 -12.18 -16.16 0.39
N ILE A 159 -12.72 -15.25 -0.43
CA ILE A 159 -12.46 -13.81 -0.31
C ILE A 159 -13.05 -13.26 0.98
N ARG A 160 -14.24 -13.70 1.35
CA ARG A 160 -14.92 -13.28 2.57
C ARG A 160 -14.07 -13.47 3.83
N TYR A 161 -13.23 -14.49 3.87
CA TYR A 161 -12.36 -14.80 5.02
C TYR A 161 -10.93 -14.30 4.83
N ALA A 162 -10.43 -14.25 3.60
CA ALA A 162 -9.08 -13.80 3.30
C ALA A 162 -8.94 -12.28 3.32
N GLU A 163 -10.01 -11.54 3.02
CA GLU A 163 -9.99 -10.08 2.90
C GLU A 163 -10.96 -9.41 3.89
N PRO A 164 -10.45 -8.64 4.87
CA PRO A 164 -11.29 -7.95 5.86
C PRO A 164 -11.97 -6.68 5.30
N PHE A 165 -12.01 -6.50 3.98
CA PHE A 165 -12.53 -5.29 3.34
C PHE A 165 -14.05 -5.12 3.49
N TRP A 166 -14.78 -6.21 3.77
CA TRP A 166 -16.19 -6.20 4.11
C TRP A 166 -16.52 -5.32 5.33
N MET A 167 -15.53 -5.04 6.20
CA MET A 167 -15.71 -4.16 7.36
C MET A 167 -16.19 -2.76 6.96
N PHE A 168 -15.77 -2.27 5.80
CA PHE A 168 -16.17 -0.94 5.30
C PHE A 168 -17.62 -0.90 4.83
N SER A 169 -18.17 -2.03 4.40
CA SER A 169 -19.59 -2.16 4.07
C SER A 169 -20.46 -2.48 5.27
N LEU A 170 -19.86 -2.65 6.45
CA LEU A 170 -20.51 -3.02 7.72
C LEU A 170 -21.31 -4.35 7.66
N PHE A 171 -21.05 -5.18 6.64
CA PHE A 171 -21.64 -6.50 6.49
C PHE A 171 -20.64 -7.56 6.99
N GLY A 172 -21.13 -8.45 7.85
CA GLY A 172 -20.30 -9.54 8.34
C GLY A 172 -21.00 -10.33 9.43
N THR A 173 -20.61 -11.60 9.55
CA THR A 173 -21.07 -12.44 10.68
C THR A 173 -20.30 -12.06 11.96
N THR A 174 -20.84 -12.41 13.10
CA THR A 174 -20.19 -12.18 14.40
C THR A 174 -18.79 -12.76 14.44
N ALA A 175 -18.58 -13.96 13.87
CA ALA A 175 -17.26 -14.60 13.77
C ALA A 175 -16.26 -13.76 12.96
N MET A 176 -16.70 -13.16 11.89
CA MET A 176 -15.84 -12.27 11.05
C MET A 176 -15.44 -11.01 11.83
N TRP A 177 -16.37 -10.40 12.58
CA TRP A 177 -16.07 -9.24 13.41
C TRP A 177 -15.10 -9.57 14.55
N ILE A 178 -15.24 -10.75 15.18
CA ILE A 178 -14.26 -11.23 16.18
C ILE A 178 -12.89 -11.43 15.53
N GLY A 179 -12.83 -12.06 14.36
CA GLY A 179 -11.58 -12.25 13.61
C GLY A 179 -10.90 -10.91 13.27
N LEU A 180 -11.69 -9.92 12.83
CA LEU A 180 -11.19 -8.57 12.57
C LEU A 180 -10.66 -7.91 13.85
N ALA A 181 -11.39 -8.00 14.95
CA ALA A 181 -10.94 -7.44 16.23
C ALA A 181 -9.61 -8.06 16.68
N VAL A 182 -9.48 -9.39 16.59
CA VAL A 182 -8.22 -10.10 16.86
C VAL A 182 -7.11 -9.61 15.94
N LEU A 183 -7.39 -9.45 14.65
CA LEU A 183 -6.41 -8.95 13.67
C LEU A 183 -5.95 -7.52 14.00
N LEU A 184 -6.87 -6.62 14.36
CA LEU A 184 -6.54 -5.25 14.73
C LEU A 184 -5.74 -5.21 16.04
N VAL A 185 -6.10 -6.01 17.04
CA VAL A 185 -5.33 -6.15 18.29
C VAL A 185 -3.92 -6.69 17.98
N ALA A 186 -3.80 -7.70 17.14
CA ALA A 186 -2.50 -8.23 16.74
C ALA A 186 -1.65 -7.18 15.99
N THR A 187 -2.29 -6.25 15.25
CA THR A 187 -1.62 -5.14 14.58
C THR A 187 -1.01 -4.13 15.57
N VAL A 188 -1.50 -4.06 16.81
CA VAL A 188 -0.89 -3.27 17.88
C VAL A 188 0.52 -3.77 18.21
N PHE A 189 0.70 -5.10 18.24
CA PHE A 189 1.98 -5.74 18.56
C PHE A 189 2.90 -5.82 17.35
N VAL A 190 2.35 -6.14 16.18
CA VAL A 190 3.11 -6.29 14.93
C VAL A 190 2.57 -5.31 13.89
N ARG A 191 3.40 -4.32 13.55
CA ARG A 191 3.02 -3.26 12.59
C ARG A 191 2.53 -3.83 11.28
N ASN A 192 1.36 -3.36 10.83
CA ASN A 192 0.78 -3.72 9.54
C ASN A 192 0.70 -5.23 9.28
N LEU A 193 0.42 -6.03 10.34
CA LEU A 193 0.49 -7.49 10.32
C LEU A 193 -0.23 -8.09 9.12
N TYR A 194 -1.49 -7.73 8.88
CA TYR A 194 -2.26 -8.23 7.76
C TYR A 194 -1.61 -7.89 6.41
N CYS A 195 -1.28 -6.63 6.20
CA CYS A 195 -0.72 -6.16 4.92
C CYS A 195 0.66 -6.75 4.61
N ARG A 196 1.45 -7.07 5.66
CA ARG A 196 2.79 -7.65 5.51
C ARG A 196 2.76 -9.14 5.22
N PHE A 197 1.93 -9.89 5.92
CA PHE A 197 2.03 -11.35 5.98
C PHE A 197 0.82 -12.10 5.45
N LEU A 198 -0.35 -11.50 5.40
CA LEU A 198 -1.60 -12.20 5.07
C LEU A 198 -2.28 -11.69 3.81
N CYS A 199 -2.10 -10.41 3.43
CA CYS A 199 -2.85 -9.78 2.35
C CYS A 199 -2.54 -10.40 0.97
N PRO A 200 -3.48 -11.07 0.32
CA PRO A 200 -3.27 -11.67 -1.01
C PRO A 200 -3.13 -10.62 -2.11
N VAL A 201 -3.85 -9.48 -2.02
CA VAL A 201 -3.67 -8.35 -2.94
C VAL A 201 -2.25 -7.78 -2.80
N GLY A 202 -1.76 -7.67 -1.56
CA GLY A 202 -0.39 -7.28 -1.28
C GLY A 202 0.64 -8.23 -1.88
N ALA A 203 0.35 -9.53 -1.95
CA ALA A 203 1.19 -10.51 -2.64
C ALA A 203 1.17 -10.32 -4.16
N ALA A 204 -0.01 -10.18 -4.77
CA ALA A 204 -0.16 -9.97 -6.21
C ALA A 204 0.57 -8.69 -6.68
N LEU A 205 0.31 -7.55 -6.02
CA LEU A 205 1.03 -6.30 -6.30
C LEU A 205 2.53 -6.40 -5.99
N GLY A 206 2.91 -7.23 -5.01
CA GLY A 206 4.31 -7.54 -4.71
C GLY A 206 5.02 -8.22 -5.88
N ILE A 207 4.36 -9.17 -6.55
CA ILE A 207 4.89 -9.83 -7.76
C ILE A 207 5.09 -8.79 -8.87
N ILE A 208 4.07 -7.97 -9.14
CA ILE A 208 4.12 -6.91 -10.16
C ILE A 208 5.22 -5.89 -9.85
N SER A 209 5.43 -5.55 -8.57
CA SER A 209 6.43 -4.56 -8.16
C SER A 209 7.88 -4.99 -8.42
N ASN A 210 8.13 -6.26 -8.71
CA ASN A 210 9.45 -6.69 -9.18
C ASN A 210 9.80 -6.09 -10.57
N LEU A 211 8.78 -5.64 -11.33
CA LEU A 211 8.94 -4.95 -12.61
C LEU A 211 9.07 -3.43 -12.47
N THR A 212 9.07 -2.90 -11.22
CA THR A 212 9.09 -1.45 -10.98
C THR A 212 10.28 -0.77 -11.64
N VAL A 213 9.98 0.31 -12.39
CA VAL A 213 10.96 1.10 -13.14
C VAL A 213 11.71 2.06 -12.20
N PHE A 214 10.97 2.89 -11.43
CA PHE A 214 11.55 3.90 -10.53
C PHE A 214 11.76 3.33 -9.12
N ARG A 215 12.85 2.59 -8.92
CA ARG A 215 13.20 1.98 -7.62
C ARG A 215 13.93 2.96 -6.73
N ILE A 216 13.66 2.91 -5.42
CA ILE A 216 14.49 3.59 -4.43
C ILE A 216 15.85 2.90 -4.39
N LYS A 217 16.91 3.66 -4.64
CA LYS A 217 18.28 3.18 -4.53
C LYS A 217 18.86 3.68 -3.21
N ARG A 218 19.51 2.79 -2.46
CA ARG A 218 20.30 3.15 -1.29
C ARG A 218 21.77 3.22 -1.67
N TRP A 219 22.49 4.04 -0.91
CA TRP A 219 23.92 4.11 -1.04
C TRP A 219 24.57 2.77 -0.64
N SER A 220 25.59 2.32 -1.39
CA SER A 220 26.23 1.02 -1.20
C SER A 220 26.93 0.89 0.19
N GLU A 221 27.36 2.01 0.76
CA GLU A 221 28.02 2.06 2.06
C GLU A 221 27.06 2.00 3.26
N CYS A 222 25.76 2.00 3.03
CA CYS A 222 24.73 1.86 4.08
C CYS A 222 24.66 0.45 4.71
N LYS A 223 25.68 -0.38 4.56
CA LYS A 223 25.69 -1.76 5.07
C LYS A 223 25.70 -1.85 6.59
N THR A 224 26.41 -0.93 7.26
CA THR A 224 26.61 -0.94 8.71
C THR A 224 25.52 -0.19 9.47
N CYS A 225 24.85 0.78 8.84
CA CYS A 225 23.83 1.59 9.45
C CYS A 225 22.46 0.91 9.36
N LYS A 226 21.85 0.57 10.50
CA LYS A 226 20.54 -0.10 10.59
C LYS A 226 19.38 0.87 10.88
N ILE A 227 19.61 2.18 10.88
CA ILE A 227 18.57 3.17 11.27
C ILE A 227 17.36 3.08 10.35
N CYS A 228 17.56 3.09 9.02
CA CYS A 228 16.46 2.95 8.07
C CYS A 228 15.77 1.59 8.15
N GLU A 229 16.51 0.52 8.48
CA GLU A 229 15.95 -0.82 8.63
C GLU A 229 14.99 -0.88 9.81
N ARG A 230 15.35 -0.29 10.96
CA ARG A 230 14.48 -0.19 12.13
C ARG A 230 13.28 0.75 11.92
N THR A 231 13.45 1.79 11.09
CA THR A 231 12.38 2.74 10.77
C THR A 231 11.37 2.15 9.78
N CYS A 232 11.79 1.16 8.98
CA CYS A 232 10.93 0.57 7.96
C CYS A 232 9.84 -0.31 8.59
N GLU A 233 8.63 0.21 8.66
CA GLU A 233 7.44 -0.48 9.20
C GLU A 233 7.03 -1.71 8.38
N TRP A 234 7.47 -1.78 7.14
CA TRP A 234 7.10 -2.81 6.17
C TRP A 234 8.14 -3.92 6.02
N GLY A 235 9.29 -3.82 6.72
CA GLY A 235 10.37 -4.81 6.62
C GLY A 235 10.96 -4.96 5.22
N ALA A 236 10.82 -3.91 4.39
CA ALA A 236 11.31 -3.93 3.01
C ALA A 236 12.84 -3.70 2.90
N ILE A 237 13.47 -3.19 3.96
CA ILE A 237 14.90 -2.87 3.96
C ILE A 237 15.66 -4.02 4.60
N ARG A 238 16.52 -4.65 3.80
CA ARG A 238 17.37 -5.77 4.25
C ARG A 238 18.82 -5.46 3.90
N GLY A 239 19.55 -4.95 4.87
CA GLY A 239 20.91 -4.46 4.66
C GLY A 239 20.95 -3.30 3.64
N PRO A 240 21.84 -3.31 2.63
CA PRO A 240 21.94 -2.24 1.64
C PRO A 240 20.83 -2.26 0.60
N LYS A 241 20.05 -3.35 0.51
CA LYS A 241 19.03 -3.55 -0.53
C LYS A 241 17.63 -3.23 -0.01
N ILE A 242 16.79 -2.67 -0.88
CA ILE A 242 15.35 -2.53 -0.66
C ILE A 242 14.66 -3.59 -1.51
N VAL A 243 13.85 -4.42 -0.85
CA VAL A 243 13.08 -5.48 -1.51
C VAL A 243 11.84 -4.84 -2.12
N ALA A 244 11.77 -4.79 -3.45
CA ALA A 244 10.70 -4.11 -4.18
C ALA A 244 9.32 -4.71 -3.86
N SER A 245 9.24 -6.03 -3.75
CA SER A 245 7.99 -6.74 -3.43
C SER A 245 7.42 -6.41 -2.05
N GLU A 246 8.22 -5.90 -1.12
CA GLU A 246 7.79 -5.52 0.23
C GLU A 246 7.64 -4.00 0.40
N CYS A 247 8.25 -3.21 -0.49
CA CYS A 247 8.25 -1.76 -0.39
C CYS A 247 6.92 -1.16 -0.85
N VAL A 248 6.21 -0.49 0.06
CA VAL A 248 4.94 0.22 -0.23
C VAL A 248 5.12 1.70 -0.52
N ARG A 249 6.34 2.17 -0.64
CA ARG A 249 6.64 3.59 -0.94
C ARG A 249 6.02 4.57 0.08
N CYS A 250 6.16 4.25 1.35
CA CYS A 250 5.69 5.12 2.45
C CYS A 250 6.54 6.38 2.65
N ASP A 251 7.71 6.47 2.01
CA ASP A 251 8.68 7.57 2.00
C ASP A 251 9.39 7.84 3.35
N ASP A 252 9.11 7.09 4.40
CA ASP A 252 9.71 7.32 5.72
C ASP A 252 11.24 7.15 5.70
N CYS A 253 11.74 6.14 4.97
CA CYS A 253 13.18 5.95 4.80
C CYS A 253 13.82 7.02 3.91
N GLU A 254 13.12 7.54 2.90
CA GLU A 254 13.63 8.63 2.05
C GLU A 254 13.73 9.94 2.83
N ARG A 255 12.70 10.25 3.64
CA ARG A 255 12.74 11.43 4.53
C ARG A 255 13.88 11.33 5.54
N LEU A 256 14.06 10.15 6.15
CA LEU A 256 15.17 9.93 7.07
C LEU A 256 16.53 10.07 6.38
N TYR A 257 16.65 9.58 5.13
CA TYR A 257 17.86 9.71 4.34
C TYR A 257 18.17 11.17 3.97
N MET A 258 17.12 11.98 3.70
CA MET A 258 17.29 13.42 3.41
C MET A 258 17.61 14.25 4.65
N ASP A 259 17.29 13.77 5.84
CA ASP A 259 17.59 14.46 7.10
C ASP A 259 19.08 14.38 7.43
N GLN A 260 19.78 15.50 7.23
CA GLN A 260 21.23 15.60 7.42
C GLN A 260 21.67 15.38 8.88
N GLN A 261 20.76 15.61 9.83
CA GLN A 261 21.04 15.43 11.26
C GLN A 261 20.95 13.97 11.70
N LYS A 262 19.95 13.25 11.16
CA LYS A 262 19.62 11.88 11.56
C LYS A 262 20.36 10.83 10.75
N CYS A 263 20.74 11.13 9.51
CA CYS A 263 21.35 10.18 8.61
C CYS A 263 22.90 10.26 8.69
N PRO A 264 23.60 9.22 9.22
CA PRO A 264 25.05 9.20 9.33
C PRO A 264 25.80 9.30 7.98
N HIS A 265 25.11 9.04 6.87
CA HIS A 265 25.67 9.20 5.53
C HIS A 265 26.18 10.61 5.28
N TRP A 266 25.44 11.63 5.71
CA TRP A 266 25.84 13.02 5.55
C TRP A 266 27.09 13.35 6.39
N LEU A 267 27.23 12.81 7.60
CA LEU A 267 28.42 12.98 8.43
C LEU A 267 29.67 12.40 7.76
N ILE A 268 29.53 11.25 7.09
CA ILE A 268 30.63 10.63 6.34
C ILE A 268 31.02 11.48 5.14
N LEU A 269 30.03 12.02 4.40
CA LEU A 269 30.28 12.92 3.27
C LEU A 269 30.98 14.21 3.71
N TYR A 270 30.56 14.82 4.82
CA TYR A 270 31.23 16.00 5.39
C TYR A 270 32.68 15.72 5.75
N LYS A 271 32.94 14.59 6.44
CA LYS A 271 34.33 14.18 6.76
C LYS A 271 35.17 13.97 5.51
N ARG A 272 34.63 13.34 4.46
CA ARG A 272 35.38 13.12 3.20
C ARG A 272 35.70 14.42 2.46
N LYS A 273 34.86 15.44 2.57
CA LYS A 273 35.09 16.77 1.98
C LYS A 273 36.04 17.66 2.80
N GLY A 274 36.63 17.16 3.88
CA GLY A 274 37.51 17.93 4.75
C GLY A 274 36.80 18.98 5.64
N ASN A 275 35.46 19.05 5.56
CA ASN A 275 34.66 19.92 6.41
C ASN A 275 34.37 19.22 7.74
N THR A 276 35.17 19.54 8.76
CA THR A 276 35.03 18.97 10.13
C THR A 276 33.84 19.58 10.91
N ALA A 277 33.25 20.65 10.45
CA ALA A 277 32.12 21.31 11.10
C ALA A 277 30.78 20.94 10.42
N VAL A 278 29.92 20.22 11.13
CA VAL A 278 28.48 20.17 10.83
C VAL A 278 27.94 21.59 11.03
N PRO A 279 27.29 22.23 10.04
CA PRO A 279 26.76 23.58 10.21
C PRO A 279 25.83 23.62 11.43
N ALA A 280 26.04 24.57 12.33
CA ALA A 280 25.25 24.73 13.56
C ALA A 280 23.74 24.94 13.28
N SER A 281 23.38 25.41 12.08
CA SER A 281 22.01 25.51 11.61
C SER A 281 21.26 24.18 11.49
N THR A 282 21.97 23.04 11.65
CA THR A 282 21.39 21.70 11.59
C THR A 282 21.13 21.11 12.98
N LEU A 283 21.34 21.87 14.06
CA LEU A 283 21.23 21.40 15.46
C LEU A 283 19.98 21.92 16.21
N ASN A 284 19.05 22.61 15.53
CA ASN A 284 17.77 23.05 16.09
C ASN A 284 16.59 22.26 15.58
#